data_af09a700a0e4ad24aead5dd96f568282
#
_entry.id   af09a700a0e4ad24aead5dd96f568282
#
_cell.length_a   1.000
_cell.length_b   1.000
_cell.length_c   1.000
_cell.angle_alpha   90.00
_cell.angle_beta   90.00
_cell.angle_gamma   90.00
#
_symmetry.space_group_name_H-M   'P 1'
#
loop_
_entity.id
_entity.type
_entity.pdbx_description
1 polymer ?
#
loop_
_entity_poly.entity_id
_entity_poly.type
_entity_poly.pdbx_seq_one_letter_code
_entity_poly.pdbx_strand_id
1 'polypeptide(L)'
;MHDVLIIGSGVIGMSIARHLSATHLDVAVIDRDVPGKHASYKAGGMLGAQNEFTEDSDLFQLAIESRAMFPQLSKSLLDETGIDIQFKNSGLIKIANEHDDISSIKRQYQFLNSQDRSVKQLSDDDLLQLTHGEVKPSYAAIHIPHDGQINAHHYTLALLESMKLRDIKRYASTEVTSIAVSYTHL
;
A
#
# COMPACT_ATOMS: atom_id res chain seq x y z
N MET A 1 14.89 12.95 -25.17
CA MET A 1 15.16 13.40 -23.78
C MET A 1 13.81 13.33 -23.07
N HIS A 2 13.70 12.72 -21.89
CA HIS A 2 12.44 12.62 -21.16
C HIS A 2 12.25 13.84 -20.27
N ASP A 3 11.00 14.23 -20.05
CA ASP A 3 10.66 15.28 -19.10
C ASP A 3 10.80 14.78 -17.66
N VAL A 4 10.45 13.50 -17.43
CA VAL A 4 10.55 12.84 -16.12
C VAL A 4 11.19 11.45 -16.27
N LEU A 5 12.26 11.21 -15.52
CA LEU A 5 12.87 9.89 -15.39
C LEU A 5 12.72 9.39 -13.94
N ILE A 6 12.01 8.29 -13.77
CA ILE A 6 11.76 7.67 -12.46
C ILE A 6 12.78 6.54 -12.27
N ILE A 7 13.55 6.60 -11.18
CA ILE A 7 14.53 5.58 -10.82
C ILE A 7 13.86 4.58 -9.87
N GLY A 8 13.73 3.35 -10.33
CA GLY A 8 13.10 2.25 -9.62
C GLY A 8 11.68 1.92 -10.12
N SER A 9 11.46 0.68 -10.50
CA SER A 9 10.20 0.13 -10.99
C SER A 9 9.47 -0.75 -9.96
N GLY A 10 9.59 -0.41 -8.67
CA GLY A 10 8.70 -0.92 -7.63
C GLY A 10 7.30 -0.30 -7.73
N VAL A 11 6.36 -0.69 -6.86
CA VAL A 11 4.97 -0.16 -6.89
C VAL A 11 4.92 1.36 -6.83
N ILE A 12 5.81 2.01 -6.09
CA ILE A 12 5.87 3.48 -5.98
C ILE A 12 6.22 4.09 -7.33
N GLY A 13 7.34 3.69 -7.93
CA GLY A 13 7.77 4.24 -9.21
C GLY A 13 6.78 3.97 -10.34
N MET A 14 6.22 2.76 -10.40
CA MET A 14 5.21 2.41 -11.40
C MET A 14 3.90 3.18 -11.21
N SER A 15 3.47 3.41 -9.95
CA SER A 15 2.28 4.20 -9.66
C SER A 15 2.46 5.67 -10.04
N ILE A 16 3.63 6.25 -9.76
CA ILE A 16 3.98 7.61 -10.19
C ILE A 16 3.98 7.70 -11.72
N ALA A 17 4.65 6.76 -12.39
CA ALA A 17 4.70 6.73 -13.85
C ALA A 17 3.31 6.65 -14.48
N ARG A 18 2.46 5.74 -13.96
CA ARG A 18 1.06 5.61 -14.39
C ARG A 18 0.26 6.89 -14.19
N HIS A 19 0.45 7.57 -13.07
CA HIS A 19 -0.25 8.83 -12.79
C HIS A 19 0.21 9.95 -13.73
N LEU A 20 1.52 10.11 -13.90
CA LEU A 20 2.10 11.13 -14.77
C LEU A 20 1.83 10.89 -16.25
N SER A 21 1.62 9.64 -16.69
CA SER A 21 1.26 9.33 -18.07
C SER A 21 -0.09 9.91 -18.53
N ALA A 22 -0.94 10.33 -17.60
CA ALA A 22 -2.17 11.06 -17.90
C ALA A 22 -1.94 12.56 -18.19
N THR A 23 -0.71 13.04 -18.06
CA THR A 23 -0.31 14.40 -18.39
C THR A 23 0.34 14.47 -19.78
N HIS A 24 0.81 15.64 -20.17
CA HIS A 24 1.57 15.84 -21.43
C HIS A 24 3.05 15.53 -21.31
N LEU A 25 3.51 15.05 -20.14
CA LEU A 25 4.93 14.77 -19.89
C LEU A 25 5.37 13.45 -20.54
N ASP A 26 6.58 13.47 -21.13
CA ASP A 26 7.26 12.26 -21.58
C ASP A 26 7.95 11.60 -20.39
N VAL A 27 7.35 10.50 -19.90
CA VAL A 27 7.75 9.79 -18.68
C VAL A 27 8.47 8.50 -19.02
N ALA A 28 9.60 8.26 -18.36
CA ALA A 28 10.32 6.99 -18.43
C ALA A 28 10.64 6.44 -17.04
N VAL A 29 10.76 5.12 -16.95
CA VAL A 29 11.18 4.41 -15.75
C VAL A 29 12.45 3.62 -16.04
N ILE A 30 13.44 3.72 -15.16
CA ILE A 30 14.70 2.99 -15.25
C ILE A 30 14.88 2.11 -14.01
N ASP A 31 15.31 0.87 -14.21
CA ASP A 31 15.58 -0.07 -13.10
C ASP A 31 16.84 -0.91 -13.42
N ARG A 32 17.64 -1.16 -12.39
CA ARG A 32 18.82 -2.02 -12.50
C ARG A 32 18.47 -3.48 -12.80
N ASP A 33 17.25 -3.89 -12.45
CA ASP A 33 16.77 -5.26 -12.58
C ASP A 33 15.53 -5.35 -13.51
N VAL A 34 14.91 -6.52 -13.49
CA VAL A 34 13.64 -6.73 -14.17
C VAL A 34 12.52 -6.04 -13.38
N PRO A 35 11.75 -5.14 -14.01
CA PRO A 35 10.70 -4.41 -13.35
C PRO A 35 9.71 -5.28 -12.58
N GLY A 36 9.33 -4.82 -11.37
CA GLY A 36 8.28 -5.41 -10.58
C GLY A 36 8.58 -6.76 -9.91
N LYS A 37 9.84 -7.22 -9.86
CA LYS A 37 10.18 -8.54 -9.28
C LYS A 37 10.80 -8.51 -7.89
N HIS A 38 10.83 -7.35 -7.23
CA HIS A 38 11.46 -7.19 -5.91
C HIS A 38 10.46 -7.20 -4.74
N ALA A 39 10.72 -6.38 -3.71
CA ALA A 39 9.97 -6.36 -2.46
C ALA A 39 8.45 -6.25 -2.65
N SER A 40 8.01 -5.37 -3.56
CA SER A 40 6.59 -5.15 -3.82
C SER A 40 5.85 -6.39 -4.32
N TYR A 41 6.50 -7.17 -5.15
CA TYR A 41 5.94 -8.42 -5.71
C TYR A 41 5.82 -9.54 -4.66
N LYS A 42 6.70 -9.52 -3.65
CA LYS A 42 6.78 -10.53 -2.57
C LYS A 42 6.06 -10.08 -1.30
N ALA A 43 5.47 -8.89 -1.29
CA ALA A 43 4.78 -8.34 -0.12
C ALA A 43 3.49 -9.12 0.19
N GLY A 44 3.07 -9.11 1.46
CA GLY A 44 1.82 -9.74 1.91
C GLY A 44 0.56 -9.04 1.43
N GLY A 45 0.67 -7.78 0.98
CA GLY A 45 -0.44 -7.03 0.40
C GLY A 45 -1.37 -6.38 1.42
N MET A 46 -1.00 -6.28 2.68
CA MET A 46 -1.78 -5.57 3.69
C MET A 46 -1.79 -4.06 3.40
N LEU A 47 -2.97 -3.46 3.48
CA LEU A 47 -3.21 -2.04 3.40
C LEU A 47 -3.51 -1.51 4.81
N GLY A 48 -2.49 -1.60 5.68
CA GLY A 48 -2.58 -1.32 7.11
C GLY A 48 -2.42 0.16 7.45
N ALA A 49 -3.14 1.05 6.79
CA ALA A 49 -3.01 2.48 6.99
C ALA A 49 -3.28 2.95 8.43
N GLN A 50 -4.07 2.20 9.21
CA GLN A 50 -4.28 2.46 10.62
C GLN A 50 -3.44 1.55 11.51
N ASN A 51 -3.24 0.29 11.10
CA ASN A 51 -2.52 -0.70 11.91
C ASN A 51 -1.05 -0.34 12.21
N GLU A 52 -0.39 0.38 11.31
CA GLU A 52 1.04 0.70 11.43
C GLU A 52 1.33 1.93 12.29
N PHE A 53 0.30 2.69 12.72
CA PHE A 53 0.49 3.97 13.40
C PHE A 53 -0.05 3.98 14.82
N THR A 54 0.61 4.77 15.68
CA THR A 54 0.25 5.01 17.08
C THR A 54 0.14 6.50 17.41
N GLU A 55 0.38 7.37 16.43
CA GLU A 55 0.32 8.84 16.56
C GLU A 55 -0.09 9.48 15.24
N ASP A 56 -0.61 10.69 15.32
CA ASP A 56 -0.90 11.49 14.14
C ASP A 56 0.39 12.09 13.57
N SER A 57 0.61 11.81 12.29
CA SER A 57 1.78 12.28 11.55
C SER A 57 1.41 12.49 10.09
N ASP A 58 2.21 13.28 9.37
CA ASP A 58 2.00 13.48 7.92
C ASP A 58 1.97 12.14 7.16
N LEU A 59 2.78 11.17 7.61
CA LEU A 59 2.79 9.83 7.00
C LEU A 59 1.50 9.06 7.31
N PHE A 60 0.92 9.21 8.51
CA PHE A 60 -0.39 8.64 8.84
C PHE A 60 -1.49 9.20 7.93
N GLN A 61 -1.53 10.53 7.77
CA GLN A 61 -2.52 11.18 6.90
C GLN A 61 -2.35 10.74 5.44
N LEU A 62 -1.13 10.69 4.94
CA LEU A 62 -0.83 10.18 3.60
C LEU A 62 -1.27 8.71 3.42
N ALA A 63 -1.05 7.87 4.44
CA ALA A 63 -1.46 6.47 4.40
C ALA A 63 -3.00 6.30 4.34
N ILE A 64 -3.74 7.12 5.12
CA ILE A 64 -5.21 7.14 5.09
C ILE A 64 -5.74 7.57 3.72
N GLU A 65 -5.20 8.66 3.15
CA GLU A 65 -5.57 9.15 1.83
C GLU A 65 -5.24 8.09 0.75
N SER A 66 -4.05 7.51 0.80
CA SER A 66 -3.64 6.45 -0.12
C SER A 66 -4.58 5.24 -0.06
N ARG A 67 -4.92 4.77 1.13
CA ARG A 67 -5.87 3.65 1.31
C ARG A 67 -7.24 3.96 0.68
N ALA A 68 -7.73 5.18 0.86
CA ALA A 68 -9.02 5.60 0.32
C ALA A 68 -9.08 5.56 -1.21
N MET A 69 -7.94 5.58 -1.90
CA MET A 69 -7.87 5.49 -3.36
C MET A 69 -8.03 4.04 -3.89
N PHE A 70 -7.77 3.02 -3.08
CA PHE A 70 -7.69 1.62 -3.55
C PHE A 70 -8.97 1.08 -4.18
N PRO A 71 -10.19 1.38 -3.71
CA PRO A 71 -11.42 0.91 -4.37
C PRO A 71 -11.50 1.34 -5.85
N GLN A 72 -11.25 2.62 -6.11
CA GLN A 72 -11.25 3.16 -7.48
C GLN A 72 -10.06 2.68 -8.29
N LEU A 73 -8.88 2.60 -7.68
CA LEU A 73 -7.66 2.12 -8.31
C LEU A 73 -7.79 0.65 -8.74
N SER A 74 -8.37 -0.20 -7.89
CA SER A 74 -8.62 -1.61 -8.19
C SER A 74 -9.51 -1.76 -9.42
N LYS A 75 -10.62 -1.01 -9.45
CA LYS A 75 -11.52 -1.00 -10.61
C LYS A 75 -10.81 -0.50 -11.87
N SER A 76 -10.09 0.62 -11.77
CA SER A 76 -9.40 1.22 -12.91
C SER A 76 -8.33 0.30 -13.49
N LEU A 77 -7.58 -0.42 -12.65
CA LEU A 77 -6.58 -1.38 -13.11
C LEU A 77 -7.23 -2.60 -13.77
N LEU A 78 -8.33 -3.11 -13.21
CA LEU A 78 -9.08 -4.22 -13.82
C LEU A 78 -9.63 -3.83 -15.19
N ASP A 79 -10.28 -2.67 -15.29
CA ASP A 79 -10.86 -2.18 -16.54
C ASP A 79 -9.79 -1.95 -17.62
N GLU A 80 -8.60 -1.46 -17.22
CA GLU A 80 -7.50 -1.14 -18.12
C GLU A 80 -6.71 -2.38 -18.57
N THR A 81 -6.39 -3.27 -17.62
CA THR A 81 -5.40 -4.35 -17.82
C THR A 81 -6.01 -5.75 -17.83
N GLY A 82 -7.25 -5.91 -17.42
CA GLY A 82 -7.88 -7.21 -17.19
C GLY A 82 -7.37 -7.95 -15.95
N ILE A 83 -6.50 -7.34 -15.14
CA ILE A 83 -5.91 -7.98 -13.95
C ILE A 83 -6.61 -7.49 -12.69
N ASP A 84 -7.30 -8.41 -12.00
CA ASP A 84 -7.88 -8.14 -10.68
C ASP A 84 -6.81 -8.19 -9.59
N ILE A 85 -6.60 -7.07 -8.91
CA ILE A 85 -5.69 -6.99 -7.76
C ILE A 85 -6.28 -7.57 -6.47
N GLN A 86 -7.50 -8.10 -6.53
CA GLN A 86 -8.19 -8.76 -5.42
C GLN A 86 -8.31 -7.87 -4.17
N PHE A 87 -8.62 -6.60 -4.38
CA PHE A 87 -8.84 -5.68 -3.27
C PHE A 87 -9.99 -6.14 -2.37
N LYS A 88 -9.72 -6.23 -1.07
CA LYS A 88 -10.69 -6.55 -0.03
C LYS A 88 -10.61 -5.52 1.09
N ASN A 89 -11.74 -4.89 1.38
CA ASN A 89 -11.91 -4.04 2.56
C ASN A 89 -12.59 -4.86 3.67
N SER A 90 -11.87 -5.83 4.23
CA SER A 90 -12.40 -6.78 5.21
C SER A 90 -12.09 -6.41 6.66
N GLY A 91 -11.40 -5.31 6.88
CA GLY A 91 -10.88 -4.93 8.18
C GLY A 91 -9.68 -5.77 8.61
N LEU A 92 -9.17 -5.45 9.79
CA LEU A 92 -8.06 -6.12 10.45
C LEU A 92 -8.37 -6.30 11.93
N ILE A 93 -8.04 -7.47 12.46
CA ILE A 93 -8.06 -7.73 13.90
C ILE A 93 -6.62 -7.84 14.37
N LYS A 94 -6.25 -7.00 15.34
CA LYS A 94 -4.94 -7.05 16.01
C LYS A 94 -5.13 -7.61 17.41
N ILE A 95 -4.33 -8.61 17.77
CA ILE A 95 -4.43 -9.32 19.03
C ILE A 95 -3.12 -9.24 19.82
N ALA A 96 -3.20 -9.19 21.15
CA ALA A 96 -2.07 -9.41 22.05
C ALA A 96 -1.99 -10.89 22.41
N ASN A 97 -0.95 -11.58 21.98
CA ASN A 97 -0.70 -12.97 22.34
C ASN A 97 0.05 -13.10 23.68
N GLU A 98 0.77 -12.06 24.07
CA GLU A 98 1.56 -12.01 25.28
C GLU A 98 1.13 -10.84 26.17
N HIS A 99 1.42 -10.97 27.48
CA HIS A 99 1.02 -9.96 28.46
C HIS A 99 1.69 -8.60 28.21
N ASP A 100 2.89 -8.60 27.68
CA ASP A 100 3.67 -7.38 27.40
C ASP A 100 3.09 -6.57 26.23
N ASP A 101 2.31 -7.19 25.33
CA ASP A 101 1.68 -6.53 24.19
C ASP A 101 0.44 -5.70 24.56
N ILE A 102 -0.17 -5.96 25.73
CA ILE A 102 -1.45 -5.33 26.13
C ILE A 102 -1.34 -3.80 26.13
N SER A 103 -0.26 -3.27 26.69
CA SER A 103 -0.06 -1.82 26.81
C SER A 103 0.11 -1.15 25.45
N SER A 104 0.72 -1.83 24.50
CA SER A 104 0.92 -1.38 23.12
C SER A 104 -0.42 -1.31 22.38
N ILE A 105 -1.22 -2.39 22.44
CA ILE A 105 -2.53 -2.44 21.78
C ILE A 105 -3.49 -1.41 22.41
N LYS A 106 -3.48 -1.21 23.72
CA LYS A 106 -4.32 -0.20 24.38
C LYS A 106 -3.98 1.23 23.94
N ARG A 107 -2.69 1.57 23.85
CA ARG A 107 -2.25 2.89 23.37
C ARG A 107 -2.65 3.10 21.92
N GLN A 108 -2.42 2.11 21.08
CA GLN A 108 -2.82 2.17 19.68
C GLN A 108 -4.32 2.33 19.52
N TYR A 109 -5.13 1.58 20.30
CA TYR A 109 -6.57 1.73 20.32
C TYR A 109 -7.01 3.15 20.69
N GLN A 110 -6.41 3.73 21.74
CA GLN A 110 -6.74 5.10 22.17
C GLN A 110 -6.49 6.11 21.06
N PHE A 111 -5.35 6.00 20.40
CA PHE A 111 -5.03 6.84 19.24
C PHE A 111 -6.02 6.61 18.11
N LEU A 112 -6.13 5.39 17.61
CA LEU A 112 -6.97 5.08 16.45
C LEU A 112 -8.43 5.42 16.68
N ASN A 113 -9.00 5.10 17.85
CA ASN A 113 -10.39 5.42 18.18
C ASN A 113 -10.63 6.93 18.31
N SER A 114 -9.61 7.74 18.61
CA SER A 114 -9.72 9.20 18.58
C SER A 114 -9.83 9.75 17.14
N GLN A 115 -9.21 9.08 16.19
CA GLN A 115 -9.24 9.43 14.76
C GLN A 115 -10.45 8.82 14.04
N ASP A 116 -10.81 7.58 14.41
CA ASP A 116 -11.86 6.80 13.78
C ASP A 116 -12.66 6.03 14.84
N ARG A 117 -13.89 6.49 15.13
CA ARG A 117 -14.79 5.89 16.12
C ARG A 117 -15.28 4.49 15.76
N SER A 118 -15.07 4.03 14.54
CA SER A 118 -15.40 2.67 14.11
C SER A 118 -14.41 1.63 14.60
N VAL A 119 -13.18 2.03 14.98
CA VAL A 119 -12.20 1.16 15.62
C VAL A 119 -12.69 0.78 17.01
N LYS A 120 -12.72 -0.52 17.33
CA LYS A 120 -13.28 -1.04 18.57
C LYS A 120 -12.31 -1.97 19.29
N GLN A 121 -12.37 -1.95 20.63
CA GLN A 121 -11.87 -3.09 21.41
C GLN A 121 -12.84 -4.25 21.26
N LEU A 122 -12.31 -5.45 21.19
CA LEU A 122 -13.12 -6.67 21.15
C LEU A 122 -13.07 -7.38 22.49
N SER A 123 -14.24 -7.85 22.94
CA SER A 123 -14.34 -8.88 23.96
C SER A 123 -13.96 -10.25 23.38
N ASP A 124 -13.76 -11.25 24.24
CA ASP A 124 -13.52 -12.62 23.80
C ASP A 124 -14.68 -13.17 22.95
N ASP A 125 -15.92 -12.83 23.31
CA ASP A 125 -17.10 -13.24 22.55
C ASP A 125 -17.16 -12.55 21.19
N ASP A 126 -16.86 -11.24 21.09
CA ASP A 126 -16.77 -10.52 19.82
C ASP A 126 -15.67 -11.12 18.93
N LEU A 127 -14.51 -11.44 19.50
CA LEU A 127 -13.39 -12.04 18.79
C LEU A 127 -13.77 -13.41 18.22
N LEU A 128 -14.38 -14.27 19.03
CA LEU A 128 -14.85 -15.60 18.59
C LEU A 128 -15.91 -15.48 17.49
N GLN A 129 -16.84 -14.54 17.62
CA GLN A 129 -17.89 -14.32 16.62
C GLN A 129 -17.30 -13.82 15.29
N LEU A 130 -16.45 -12.79 15.32
CA LEU A 130 -15.85 -12.20 14.12
C LEU A 130 -14.90 -13.16 13.39
N THR A 131 -14.27 -14.07 14.12
CA THR A 131 -13.33 -15.05 13.56
C THR A 131 -13.94 -16.43 13.35
N HIS A 132 -15.25 -16.57 13.55
CA HIS A 132 -15.94 -17.86 13.48
C HIS A 132 -15.31 -18.95 14.36
N GLY A 133 -14.75 -18.52 15.51
CA GLY A 133 -14.09 -19.42 16.46
C GLY A 133 -12.67 -19.84 16.09
N GLU A 134 -12.11 -19.33 14.99
CA GLU A 134 -10.76 -19.69 14.56
C GLU A 134 -9.66 -19.05 15.42
N VAL A 135 -9.94 -17.87 15.98
CA VAL A 135 -8.99 -17.17 16.87
C VAL A 135 -9.41 -17.37 18.32
N LYS A 136 -8.50 -17.88 19.14
CA LYS A 136 -8.73 -18.08 20.57
C LYS A 136 -8.72 -16.74 21.30
N PRO A 137 -9.39 -16.65 22.47
CA PRO A 137 -9.30 -15.50 23.36
C PRO A 137 -7.87 -15.07 23.59
N SER A 138 -7.63 -13.78 23.59
CA SER A 138 -6.33 -13.15 23.72
C SER A 138 -6.32 -12.16 24.88
N TYR A 139 -5.14 -11.70 25.30
CA TYR A 139 -5.04 -10.70 26.37
C TYR A 139 -5.67 -9.35 26.03
N ALA A 140 -5.66 -8.97 24.75
CA ALA A 140 -6.34 -7.80 24.22
C ALA A 140 -6.56 -7.96 22.71
N ALA A 141 -7.66 -7.43 22.19
CA ALA A 141 -7.93 -7.40 20.77
C ALA A 141 -8.57 -6.07 20.36
N ILE A 142 -8.23 -5.59 19.16
CA ILE A 142 -8.88 -4.44 18.51
C ILE A 142 -9.28 -4.80 17.10
N HIS A 143 -10.41 -4.27 16.66
CA HIS A 143 -10.88 -4.34 15.28
C HIS A 143 -10.69 -2.99 14.60
N ILE A 144 -10.01 -2.99 13.45
CA ILE A 144 -9.75 -1.84 12.59
C ILE A 144 -10.50 -2.08 11.27
N PRO A 145 -11.74 -1.58 11.14
CA PRO A 145 -12.65 -2.02 10.08
C PRO A 145 -12.29 -1.51 8.68
N HIS A 146 -11.48 -0.45 8.57
CA HIS A 146 -11.15 0.17 7.28
C HIS A 146 -9.81 -0.27 6.70
N ASP A 147 -8.98 -0.99 7.44
CA ASP A 147 -7.81 -1.62 6.87
C ASP A 147 -8.21 -2.81 6.00
N GLY A 148 -7.45 -3.06 4.95
CA GLY A 148 -7.78 -4.06 3.96
C GLY A 148 -6.56 -4.76 3.40
N GLN A 149 -6.75 -5.43 2.29
CA GLN A 149 -5.67 -6.15 1.61
C GLN A 149 -5.86 -6.19 0.10
N ILE A 150 -4.75 -6.42 -0.60
CA ILE A 150 -4.68 -6.71 -2.03
C ILE A 150 -3.82 -7.94 -2.27
N ASN A 151 -3.89 -8.49 -3.45
CA ASN A 151 -2.85 -9.39 -3.94
C ASN A 151 -1.68 -8.54 -4.50
N ALA A 152 -0.61 -8.43 -3.73
CA ALA A 152 0.55 -7.60 -4.09
C ALA A 152 1.22 -8.01 -5.40
N HIS A 153 1.23 -9.32 -5.69
CA HIS A 153 1.69 -9.87 -6.96
C HIS A 153 0.83 -9.36 -8.13
N HIS A 154 -0.48 -9.52 -8.05
CA HIS A 154 -1.40 -9.04 -9.09
C HIS A 154 -1.34 -7.52 -9.24
N TYR A 155 -1.21 -6.79 -8.14
CA TYR A 155 -1.05 -5.33 -8.18
C TYR A 155 0.19 -4.92 -8.96
N THR A 156 1.32 -5.58 -8.69
CA THR A 156 2.57 -5.33 -9.43
C THR A 156 2.43 -5.66 -10.92
N LEU A 157 1.79 -6.78 -11.26
CA LEU A 157 1.53 -7.16 -12.65
C LEU A 157 0.59 -6.18 -13.35
N ALA A 158 -0.48 -5.74 -12.68
CA ALA A 158 -1.42 -4.77 -13.22
C ALA A 158 -0.74 -3.43 -13.52
N LEU A 159 0.14 -2.95 -12.63
CA LEU A 159 0.93 -1.74 -12.87
C LEU A 159 1.88 -1.89 -14.06
N LEU A 160 2.56 -3.04 -14.17
CA LEU A 160 3.46 -3.33 -15.31
C LEU A 160 2.70 -3.34 -16.65
N GLU A 161 1.53 -3.99 -16.68
CA GLU A 161 0.72 -4.03 -17.89
C GLU A 161 0.12 -2.66 -18.21
N SER A 162 -0.34 -1.91 -17.20
CA SER A 162 -0.80 -0.53 -17.38
C SER A 162 0.29 0.37 -17.98
N MET A 163 1.54 0.27 -17.48
CA MET A 163 2.66 1.02 -18.05
C MET A 163 2.91 0.67 -19.52
N LYS A 164 2.74 -0.60 -19.89
CA LYS A 164 2.91 -1.06 -21.26
C LYS A 164 1.78 -0.54 -22.16
N LEU A 165 0.53 -0.62 -21.72
CA LEU A 165 -0.63 -0.12 -22.47
C LEU A 165 -0.61 1.41 -22.67
N ARG A 166 0.08 2.13 -21.78
CA ARG A 166 0.25 3.59 -21.83
C ARG A 166 1.55 4.01 -22.54
N ASP A 167 2.25 3.08 -23.18
CA ASP A 167 3.52 3.33 -23.89
C ASP A 167 4.61 4.01 -23.04
N ILE A 168 4.58 3.82 -21.70
CA ILE A 168 5.61 4.37 -20.82
C ILE A 168 6.94 3.67 -21.11
N LYS A 169 7.96 4.46 -21.44
CA LYS A 169 9.33 3.96 -21.70
C LYS A 169 9.89 3.26 -20.46
N ARG A 170 10.48 2.08 -20.66
CA ARG A 170 11.08 1.28 -19.56
C ARG A 170 12.49 0.86 -19.94
N TYR A 171 13.45 1.21 -19.10
CA TYR A 171 14.84 0.81 -19.23
C TYR A 171 15.15 -0.21 -18.13
N ALA A 172 14.99 -1.49 -18.45
CA ALA A 172 15.33 -2.59 -17.55
C ALA A 172 16.82 -2.92 -17.60
N SER A 173 17.32 -3.60 -16.57
CA SER A 173 18.73 -4.01 -16.45
C SER A 173 19.70 -2.85 -16.66
N THR A 174 19.33 -1.68 -16.19
CA THR A 174 20.08 -0.44 -16.36
C THR A 174 20.26 0.23 -15.00
N GLU A 175 21.46 0.16 -14.46
CA GLU A 175 21.78 0.74 -13.15
C GLU A 175 22.13 2.22 -13.29
N VAL A 176 21.51 3.06 -12.46
CA VAL A 176 21.88 4.47 -12.29
C VAL A 176 23.00 4.55 -11.27
N THR A 177 24.21 4.89 -11.72
CA THR A 177 25.40 4.95 -10.87
C THR A 177 25.68 6.36 -10.32
N SER A 178 25.21 7.40 -11.01
CA SER A 178 25.37 8.79 -10.58
C SER A 178 24.31 9.70 -11.20
N ILE A 179 24.05 10.82 -10.54
CA ILE A 179 23.21 11.91 -11.05
C ILE A 179 24.06 13.18 -11.04
N ALA A 180 24.30 13.73 -12.22
CA ALA A 180 24.98 15.02 -12.34
C ALA A 180 23.92 16.13 -12.47
N VAL A 181 24.04 17.17 -11.65
CA VAL A 181 23.16 18.33 -11.69
C VAL A 181 23.97 19.51 -12.25
N SER A 182 23.49 20.08 -13.35
CA SER A 182 24.07 21.31 -13.90
C SER A 182 23.27 22.51 -13.42
N TYR A 183 23.89 23.39 -12.65
CA TYR A 183 23.29 24.64 -12.14
C TYR A 183 23.42 25.79 -13.15
N THR A 184 23.23 25.55 -14.42
CA THR A 184 23.46 26.58 -15.44
C THR A 184 22.31 27.57 -15.63
N HIS A 185 21.26 27.50 -14.82
CA HIS A 185 20.16 28.48 -14.86
C HIS A 185 19.64 28.77 -13.44
N LEU A 186 20.24 29.75 -12.79
CA LEU A 186 19.60 30.62 -11.80
C LEU A 186 19.34 31.96 -12.45
#